data_03184437001f4cb34da4e66dd031813d
#
_entry.id   03184437001f4cb34da4e66dd031813d
#
_cell.length_a   1.000
_cell.length_b   1.000
_cell.length_c   1.000
_cell.angle_alpha   90.00
_cell.angle_beta   90.00
_cell.angle_gamma   90.00
#
_symmetry.space_group_name_H-M   'P 1'
#
loop_
_entity.id
_entity.type
_entity.pdbx_description
1 polymer ?
#
loop_
_entity_poly.entity_id
_entity_poly.type
_entity_poly.pdbx_seq_one_letter_code
_entity_poly.pdbx_strand_id
1 'polypeptide(L)'
;MRKRYYIAYGSNLSTEQMRYRTPDAKIVGRAILYGWQLVFKVHATIEENPKKNTPVLVWEISEADEKRLDRYECYPAYYYKRELPVEAFPMDGGEPVQLTAMVYIMADGHELREPTPDYYRVLAQGYHDFHFPMHILEQALRESRKKIRVTCYGRTEEWDSRGVAMAFYKRAMACSEGSEQGRYTRIYLQLAAGKIECTEEEGYNEDSH
;
A
#
# COMPACT_ATOMS: atom_id res chain seq x y z
N MET A 1 13.90 -17.93 24.68
CA MET A 1 14.00 -16.99 23.52
C MET A 1 12.84 -16.03 23.58
N ARG A 2 13.07 -14.73 23.28
CA ARG A 2 11.98 -13.74 23.26
C ARG A 2 11.11 -14.00 22.05
N LYS A 3 9.79 -14.22 22.26
CA LYS A 3 8.84 -14.37 21.17
C LYS A 3 8.74 -13.07 20.38
N ARG A 4 8.70 -13.17 19.06
CA ARG A 4 8.47 -12.05 18.14
C ARG A 4 7.21 -12.30 17.34
N TYR A 5 6.44 -11.27 17.10
CA TYR A 5 5.21 -11.37 16.34
C TYR A 5 5.31 -10.55 15.06
N TYR A 6 4.74 -11.09 13.99
CA TYR A 6 4.78 -10.50 12.67
C TYR A 6 3.38 -10.46 12.05
N ILE A 7 3.02 -9.32 11.50
CA ILE A 7 1.75 -9.08 10.81
C ILE A 7 1.94 -9.26 9.31
N ALA A 8 1.22 -10.21 8.72
CA ALA A 8 1.18 -10.47 7.30
C ALA A 8 -0.17 -10.01 6.70
N TYR A 9 -0.11 -9.21 5.64
CA TYR A 9 -1.26 -8.74 4.85
C TYR A 9 -1.09 -9.00 3.35
N GLY A 10 0.11 -9.39 2.91
CA GLY A 10 0.52 -9.64 1.52
C GLY A 10 0.78 -11.11 1.23
N SER A 11 1.79 -11.40 0.42
CA SER A 11 2.12 -12.78 0.00
C SER A 11 2.47 -13.72 1.17
N ASN A 12 2.86 -13.17 2.32
CA ASN A 12 3.10 -13.91 3.56
C ASN A 12 1.82 -14.40 4.27
N LEU A 13 0.65 -14.18 3.68
CA LEU A 13 -0.58 -14.92 4.00
C LEU A 13 -0.48 -16.39 3.52
N SER A 14 0.32 -16.68 2.49
CA SER A 14 0.52 -18.04 2.00
C SER A 14 1.34 -18.85 3.00
N THR A 15 0.72 -19.88 3.59
CA THR A 15 1.39 -20.81 4.50
C THR A 15 2.49 -21.61 3.80
N GLU A 16 2.32 -21.91 2.52
CA GLU A 16 3.33 -22.58 1.71
C GLU A 16 4.59 -21.71 1.58
N GLN A 17 4.43 -20.43 1.20
CA GLN A 17 5.56 -19.52 1.08
C GLN A 17 6.25 -19.27 2.42
N MET A 18 5.47 -19.16 3.51
CA MET A 18 6.03 -18.98 4.86
C MET A 18 6.86 -20.17 5.33
N ARG A 19 6.49 -21.40 4.96
CA ARG A 19 7.33 -22.59 5.27
C ARG A 19 8.75 -22.48 4.72
N TYR A 20 8.94 -21.86 3.56
CA TYR A 20 10.27 -21.65 2.97
C TYR A 20 10.97 -20.43 3.57
N ARG A 21 10.23 -19.35 3.80
CA ARG A 21 10.78 -18.07 4.28
C ARG A 21 11.10 -18.13 5.76
N THR A 22 10.25 -18.77 6.54
CA THR A 22 10.24 -18.77 8.01
C THR A 22 9.86 -20.14 8.55
N PRO A 23 10.77 -21.13 8.48
CA PRO A 23 10.46 -22.53 8.84
C PRO A 23 9.96 -22.72 10.28
N ASP A 24 10.34 -21.81 11.20
CA ASP A 24 9.98 -21.90 12.62
C ASP A 24 8.68 -21.14 12.95
N ALA A 25 8.09 -20.44 11.96
CA ALA A 25 6.93 -19.61 12.17
C ALA A 25 5.68 -20.43 12.51
N LYS A 26 4.85 -19.86 13.40
CA LYS A 26 3.56 -20.43 13.79
C LYS A 26 2.49 -19.37 13.67
N ILE A 27 1.31 -19.76 13.19
CA ILE A 27 0.15 -18.88 13.16
C ILE A 27 -0.33 -18.66 14.59
N VAL A 28 -0.46 -17.40 14.99
CA VAL A 28 -1.08 -16.98 16.25
C VAL A 28 -2.59 -16.82 16.06
N GLY A 29 -3.00 -16.13 14.99
CA GLY A 29 -4.42 -15.91 14.73
C GLY A 29 -4.65 -14.87 13.63
N ARG A 30 -5.94 -14.66 13.35
CA ARG A 30 -6.41 -13.57 12.46
C ARG A 30 -6.55 -12.29 13.26
N ALA A 31 -6.37 -11.15 12.60
CA ALA A 31 -6.58 -9.86 13.23
C ALA A 31 -7.08 -8.82 12.21
N ILE A 32 -7.45 -7.65 12.69
CA ILE A 32 -7.82 -6.51 11.86
C ILE A 32 -6.96 -5.31 12.26
N LEU A 33 -6.28 -4.73 11.30
CA LEU A 33 -5.63 -3.43 11.46
C LEU A 33 -6.64 -2.33 11.19
N TYR A 34 -7.16 -1.71 12.23
CA TYR A 34 -8.05 -0.57 12.14
C TYR A 34 -7.27 0.69 11.77
N GLY A 35 -7.82 1.51 10.86
CA GLY A 35 -7.18 2.73 10.41
C GLY A 35 -6.06 2.49 9.38
N TRP A 36 -6.02 1.31 8.77
CA TRP A 36 -5.06 0.95 7.73
C TRP A 36 -5.76 0.45 6.47
N GLN A 37 -5.29 0.89 5.32
CA GLN A 37 -5.78 0.51 4.00
C GLN A 37 -4.77 -0.35 3.27
N LEU A 38 -5.20 -1.50 2.73
CA LEU A 38 -4.42 -2.28 1.78
C LEU A 38 -4.34 -1.54 0.44
N VAL A 39 -3.13 -1.42 -0.10
CA VAL A 39 -2.89 -0.83 -1.42
C VAL A 39 -1.89 -1.67 -2.22
N PHE A 40 -1.93 -1.56 -3.55
CA PHE A 40 -0.93 -2.15 -4.43
C PHE A 40 -0.06 -1.06 -5.06
N LYS A 41 1.25 -1.27 -4.95
CA LYS A 41 2.32 -0.50 -5.59
C LYS A 41 3.26 -1.49 -6.29
N VAL A 42 2.73 -2.29 -7.24
CA VAL A 42 3.23 -3.56 -7.77
C VAL A 42 3.09 -4.68 -6.72
N HIS A 43 3.65 -4.51 -5.54
CA HIS A 43 3.45 -5.39 -4.38
C HIS A 43 2.47 -4.74 -3.39
N ALA A 44 1.94 -5.56 -2.49
CA ALA A 44 1.04 -5.09 -1.45
C ALA A 44 1.78 -4.29 -0.39
N THR A 45 1.16 -3.22 0.08
CA THR A 45 1.54 -2.49 1.29
C THR A 45 0.30 -1.98 2.00
N ILE A 46 0.48 -1.41 3.18
CA ILE A 46 -0.60 -0.74 3.92
C ILE A 46 -0.26 0.72 4.12
N GLU A 47 -1.28 1.57 4.10
CA GLU A 47 -1.18 3.01 4.35
C GLU A 47 -2.17 3.42 5.44
N GLU A 48 -1.83 4.45 6.22
CA GLU A 48 -2.74 4.99 7.22
C GLU A 48 -3.98 5.58 6.53
N ASN A 49 -5.16 5.09 6.92
CA ASN A 49 -6.45 5.62 6.49
C ASN A 49 -7.50 5.35 7.58
N PRO A 50 -7.87 6.36 8.41
CA PRO A 50 -8.79 6.19 9.54
C PRO A 50 -10.16 5.61 9.17
N LYS A 51 -10.53 5.63 7.88
CA LYS A 51 -11.82 5.13 7.38
C LYS A 51 -11.75 3.69 6.85
N LYS A 52 -10.57 3.06 6.93
CA LYS A 52 -10.33 1.73 6.35
C LYS A 52 -9.76 0.77 7.37
N ASN A 53 -9.94 -0.50 7.08
CA ASN A 53 -9.44 -1.61 7.90
C ASN A 53 -8.86 -2.68 6.98
N THR A 54 -7.79 -3.31 7.41
CA THR A 54 -7.13 -4.39 6.64
C THR A 54 -7.09 -5.65 7.48
N PRO A 55 -7.65 -6.78 7.01
CA PRO A 55 -7.52 -8.07 7.66
C PRO A 55 -6.09 -8.58 7.50
N VAL A 56 -5.57 -9.19 8.53
CA VAL A 56 -4.18 -9.65 8.61
C VAL A 56 -4.06 -10.98 9.33
N LEU A 57 -2.97 -11.69 9.08
CA LEU A 57 -2.57 -12.87 9.82
C LEU A 57 -1.41 -12.52 10.73
N VAL A 58 -1.45 -12.96 11.99
CA VAL A 58 -0.37 -12.78 12.94
C VAL A 58 0.41 -14.07 13.07
N TRP A 59 1.73 -13.97 12.90
CA TRP A 59 2.69 -15.05 13.05
C TRP A 59 3.56 -14.85 14.28
N GLU A 60 3.83 -15.92 15.03
CA GLU A 60 4.97 -15.99 15.95
C GLU A 60 6.18 -16.46 15.15
N ILE A 61 7.27 -15.72 15.19
CA ILE A 61 8.50 -15.98 14.43
C ILE A 61 9.72 -16.01 15.33
N SER A 62 10.75 -16.73 14.91
CA SER A 62 12.06 -16.71 15.54
C SER A 62 12.89 -15.49 15.09
N GLU A 63 13.96 -15.16 15.80
CA GLU A 63 14.91 -14.13 15.36
C GLU A 63 15.58 -14.50 14.03
N ALA A 64 15.79 -15.79 13.78
CA ALA A 64 16.34 -16.27 12.52
C ALA A 64 15.36 -16.06 11.36
N ASP A 65 14.06 -16.29 11.61
CA ASP A 65 13.01 -16.04 10.63
C ASP A 65 12.89 -14.55 10.31
N GLU A 66 12.95 -13.67 11.30
CA GLU A 66 12.93 -12.23 11.06
C GLU A 66 14.09 -11.80 10.15
N LYS A 67 15.31 -12.30 10.39
CA LYS A 67 16.47 -12.03 9.52
C LYS A 67 16.27 -12.53 8.08
N ARG A 68 15.53 -13.63 7.89
CA ARG A 68 15.15 -14.13 6.55
C ARG A 68 14.12 -13.24 5.88
N LEU A 69 13.10 -12.81 6.63
CA LEU A 69 12.10 -11.84 6.17
C LEU A 69 12.75 -10.49 5.80
N ASP A 70 13.71 -10.00 6.60
CA ASP A 70 14.45 -8.76 6.30
C ASP A 70 15.10 -8.81 4.92
N ARG A 71 15.71 -9.94 4.58
CA ARG A 71 16.31 -10.13 3.25
C ARG A 71 15.27 -10.23 2.15
N TYR A 72 14.16 -10.95 2.41
CA TYR A 72 13.07 -11.11 1.45
C TYR A 72 12.38 -9.79 1.14
N GLU A 73 12.10 -8.98 2.16
CA GLU A 73 11.44 -7.68 2.05
C GLU A 73 12.39 -6.54 1.65
N CYS A 74 13.68 -6.86 1.42
CA CYS A 74 14.72 -5.86 1.14
C CYS A 74 14.75 -4.74 2.18
N TYR A 75 14.60 -5.09 3.46
CA TYR A 75 14.68 -4.14 4.58
C TYR A 75 16.11 -3.60 4.74
N PRO A 76 16.32 -2.30 5.01
CA PRO A 76 15.30 -1.25 5.16
C PRO A 76 14.99 -0.47 3.87
N ALA A 77 15.55 -0.87 2.72
CA ALA A 77 15.55 -0.07 1.50
C ALA A 77 14.19 -0.05 0.78
N TYR A 78 13.49 -1.19 0.72
CA TYR A 78 12.22 -1.31 0.00
C TYR A 78 11.02 -1.31 0.95
N TYR A 79 11.13 -2.03 2.08
CA TYR A 79 10.18 -1.99 3.19
C TYR A 79 10.89 -1.55 4.48
N TYR A 80 10.22 -0.76 5.29
CA TYR A 80 10.63 -0.48 6.67
C TYR A 80 9.74 -1.23 7.67
N LYS A 81 10.22 -1.33 8.92
CA LYS A 81 9.47 -1.99 10.00
C LYS A 81 8.75 -0.99 10.87
N ARG A 82 7.55 -1.34 11.28
CA ARG A 82 6.79 -0.65 12.31
C ARG A 82 6.21 -1.67 13.29
N GLU A 83 6.11 -1.31 14.55
CA GLU A 83 5.39 -2.10 15.54
C GLU A 83 3.99 -1.53 15.73
N LEU A 84 2.97 -2.40 15.66
CA LEU A 84 1.57 -2.04 15.82
C LEU A 84 0.93 -2.91 16.91
N PRO A 85 0.07 -2.33 17.78
CA PRO A 85 -0.78 -3.09 18.65
C PRO A 85 -1.83 -3.83 17.83
N VAL A 86 -2.11 -5.08 18.17
CA VAL A 86 -3.07 -5.91 17.47
C VAL A 86 -3.72 -6.91 18.41
N GLU A 87 -5.01 -7.15 18.22
CA GLU A 87 -5.75 -8.21 18.86
C GLU A 87 -5.85 -9.41 17.91
N ALA A 88 -5.16 -10.48 18.24
CA ALA A 88 -5.14 -11.71 17.46
C ALA A 88 -6.18 -12.70 17.96
N PHE A 89 -7.02 -13.20 17.07
CA PHE A 89 -8.05 -14.21 17.31
C PHE A 89 -7.52 -15.58 16.85
N PRO A 90 -7.22 -16.50 17.80
CA PRO A 90 -6.70 -17.82 17.49
C PRO A 90 -7.61 -18.61 16.54
N MET A 91 -7.00 -19.45 15.70
CA MET A 91 -7.73 -20.23 14.70
C MET A 91 -8.57 -21.36 15.29
N ASP A 92 -8.24 -21.81 16.48
CA ASP A 92 -8.92 -22.87 17.23
C ASP A 92 -10.08 -22.36 18.09
N GLY A 93 -10.39 -21.06 18.05
CA GLY A 93 -11.45 -20.43 18.82
C GLY A 93 -11.06 -20.10 20.28
N GLY A 94 -9.76 -20.08 20.57
CA GLY A 94 -9.24 -19.63 21.87
C GLY A 94 -9.51 -18.14 22.13
N GLU A 95 -9.21 -17.70 23.35
CA GLU A 95 -9.38 -16.31 23.76
C GLU A 95 -8.48 -15.37 22.94
N PRO A 96 -8.97 -14.19 22.56
CA PRO A 96 -8.19 -13.19 21.86
C PRO A 96 -6.95 -12.77 22.64
N VAL A 97 -5.84 -12.54 21.96
CA VAL A 97 -4.56 -12.16 22.54
C VAL A 97 -4.16 -10.76 22.10
N GLN A 98 -4.01 -9.86 23.07
CA GLN A 98 -3.45 -8.52 22.81
C GLN A 98 -1.94 -8.61 22.76
N LEU A 99 -1.36 -8.11 21.68
CA LEU A 99 0.09 -8.13 21.48
C LEU A 99 0.58 -6.96 20.62
N THR A 100 1.86 -6.73 20.64
CA THR A 100 2.53 -5.82 19.69
C THR A 100 3.28 -6.66 18.67
N ALA A 101 3.03 -6.41 17.40
CA ALA A 101 3.62 -7.17 16.32
C ALA A 101 4.28 -6.24 15.28
N MET A 102 5.39 -6.69 14.73
CA MET A 102 6.12 -6.04 13.67
C MET A 102 5.40 -6.22 12.35
N VAL A 103 5.39 -5.17 11.52
CA VAL A 103 4.86 -5.18 10.17
C VAL A 103 5.85 -4.53 9.21
N TYR A 104 5.99 -5.08 8.01
CA TYR A 104 6.72 -4.41 6.93
C TYR A 104 5.78 -3.48 6.17
N ILE A 105 6.21 -2.24 5.98
CA ILE A 105 5.48 -1.21 5.23
C ILE A 105 6.42 -0.69 4.14
N MET A 106 5.92 -0.59 2.90
CA MET A 106 6.72 -0.11 1.78
C MET A 106 7.18 1.33 2.01
N ALA A 107 8.42 1.61 1.70
CA ALA A 107 8.98 2.95 1.81
C ALA A 107 8.24 3.95 0.88
N ASP A 108 8.31 5.23 1.22
CA ASP A 108 7.69 6.28 0.41
C ASP A 108 8.27 6.37 -1.00
N GLY A 109 7.54 7.03 -1.90
CA GLY A 109 7.98 7.26 -3.28
C GLY A 109 7.51 6.21 -4.29
N HIS A 110 6.82 5.15 -3.88
CA HIS A 110 6.20 4.19 -4.77
C HIS A 110 4.76 4.58 -5.10
N GLU A 111 4.43 4.60 -6.38
CA GLU A 111 3.08 4.93 -6.87
C GLU A 111 2.15 3.71 -6.85
N LEU A 112 0.83 3.98 -6.81
CA LEU A 112 -0.18 2.94 -7.00
C LEU A 112 0.02 2.29 -8.37
N ARG A 113 0.10 0.95 -8.37
CA ARG A 113 0.30 0.16 -9.57
C ARG A 113 -0.23 -1.25 -9.38
N GLU A 114 -0.83 -1.80 -10.44
CA GLU A 114 -1.35 -3.16 -10.41
C GLU A 114 -0.29 -4.19 -10.06
N PRO A 115 -0.65 -5.18 -9.24
CA PRO A 115 0.15 -6.37 -9.03
C PRO A 115 0.17 -7.24 -10.29
N THR A 116 1.16 -8.11 -10.40
CA THR A 116 1.10 -9.18 -11.41
C THR A 116 -0.06 -10.14 -11.11
N PRO A 117 -0.68 -10.76 -12.13
CA PRO A 117 -1.76 -11.73 -11.92
C PRO A 117 -1.40 -12.86 -10.96
N ASP A 118 -0.15 -13.36 -11.04
CA ASP A 118 0.32 -14.44 -10.17
C ASP A 118 0.47 -13.98 -8.71
N TYR A 119 1.00 -12.78 -8.49
CA TYR A 119 1.08 -12.21 -7.15
C TYR A 119 -0.31 -11.98 -6.54
N TYR A 120 -1.24 -11.40 -7.32
CA TYR A 120 -2.62 -11.22 -6.87
C TYR A 120 -3.30 -12.54 -6.51
N ARG A 121 -3.08 -13.59 -7.31
CA ARG A 121 -3.64 -14.94 -7.05
C ARG A 121 -3.15 -15.51 -5.72
N VAL A 122 -1.87 -15.30 -5.36
CA VAL A 122 -1.34 -15.73 -4.06
C VAL A 122 -2.06 -15.01 -2.90
N LEU A 123 -2.30 -13.71 -3.02
CA LEU A 123 -3.04 -12.97 -2.00
C LEU A 123 -4.50 -13.41 -1.93
N ALA A 124 -5.16 -13.59 -3.08
CA ALA A 124 -6.54 -14.05 -3.16
C ALA A 124 -6.72 -15.42 -2.50
N GLN A 125 -5.77 -16.35 -2.71
CA GLN A 125 -5.76 -17.63 -2.03
C GLN A 125 -5.63 -17.46 -0.52
N GLY A 126 -4.72 -16.60 -0.03
CA GLY A 126 -4.57 -16.31 1.39
C GLY A 126 -5.85 -15.70 2.01
N TYR A 127 -6.50 -14.78 1.29
CA TYR A 127 -7.79 -14.23 1.72
C TYR A 127 -8.87 -15.31 1.84
N HIS A 128 -8.93 -16.23 0.87
CA HIS A 128 -9.84 -17.36 0.90
C HIS A 128 -9.54 -18.31 2.07
N ASP A 129 -8.28 -18.72 2.25
CA ASP A 129 -7.86 -19.68 3.27
C ASP A 129 -8.14 -19.18 4.70
N PHE A 130 -8.02 -17.87 4.93
CA PHE A 130 -8.28 -17.26 6.22
C PHE A 130 -9.66 -16.62 6.34
N HIS A 131 -10.55 -16.81 5.35
CA HIS A 131 -11.91 -16.26 5.31
C HIS A 131 -11.93 -14.73 5.47
N PHE A 132 -10.98 -14.05 4.85
CA PHE A 132 -10.95 -12.59 4.82
C PHE A 132 -11.95 -12.04 3.80
N PRO A 133 -12.51 -10.84 4.03
CA PRO A 133 -13.45 -10.21 3.11
C PRO A 133 -12.80 -9.86 1.78
N MET A 134 -13.11 -10.60 0.70
CA MET A 134 -12.52 -10.43 -0.63
C MET A 134 -12.69 -9.01 -1.20
N HIS A 135 -13.77 -8.30 -0.85
CA HIS A 135 -14.02 -6.96 -1.34
C HIS A 135 -12.91 -5.96 -0.99
N ILE A 136 -12.15 -6.19 0.11
CA ILE A 136 -11.00 -5.36 0.50
C ILE A 136 -9.86 -5.52 -0.50
N LEU A 137 -9.54 -6.76 -0.87
CA LEU A 137 -8.51 -7.07 -1.87
C LEU A 137 -8.90 -6.55 -3.26
N GLU A 138 -10.16 -6.75 -3.65
CA GLU A 138 -10.71 -6.25 -4.91
C GLU A 138 -10.72 -4.72 -4.97
N GLN A 139 -11.02 -4.05 -3.85
CA GLN A 139 -10.96 -2.61 -3.78
C GLN A 139 -9.53 -2.11 -3.96
N ALA A 140 -8.55 -2.71 -3.29
CA ALA A 140 -7.13 -2.37 -3.46
C ALA A 140 -6.70 -2.52 -4.93
N LEU A 141 -7.14 -3.60 -5.61
CA LEU A 141 -6.87 -3.80 -7.03
C LEU A 141 -7.51 -2.71 -7.91
N ARG A 142 -8.78 -2.39 -7.69
CA ARG A 142 -9.46 -1.30 -8.43
C ARG A 142 -8.78 0.05 -8.25
N GLU A 143 -8.35 0.34 -7.02
CA GLU A 143 -7.66 1.60 -6.71
C GLU A 143 -6.28 1.68 -7.35
N SER A 144 -5.56 0.55 -7.47
CA SER A 144 -4.26 0.50 -8.15
C SER A 144 -4.35 0.72 -9.68
N ARG A 145 -5.54 0.59 -10.25
CA ARG A 145 -5.85 0.83 -11.67
C ARG A 145 -6.27 2.26 -11.99
N LYS A 146 -6.44 3.11 -10.97
CA LYS A 146 -6.85 4.49 -11.20
C LYS A 146 -5.77 5.24 -11.96
N LYS A 147 -6.11 5.64 -13.18
CA LYS A 147 -5.28 6.53 -13.98
C LYS A 147 -5.36 7.95 -13.45
N ILE A 148 -4.29 8.69 -13.63
CA ILE A 148 -4.29 10.13 -13.37
C ILE A 148 -4.95 10.81 -14.57
N ARG A 149 -5.92 11.65 -14.31
CA ARG A 149 -6.68 12.41 -15.33
C ARG A 149 -6.32 13.87 -15.22
N VAL A 150 -5.86 14.44 -16.32
CA VAL A 150 -5.53 15.85 -16.40
C VAL A 150 -6.37 16.51 -17.49
N THR A 151 -7.16 17.51 -17.09
CA THR A 151 -7.94 18.33 -18.02
C THR A 151 -7.21 19.65 -18.25
N CYS A 152 -6.83 19.89 -19.51
CA CYS A 152 -6.19 21.11 -19.95
C CYS A 152 -6.73 21.52 -21.34
N TYR A 153 -7.04 22.79 -21.54
CA TYR A 153 -7.66 23.31 -22.76
C TYR A 153 -8.94 22.54 -23.17
N GLY A 154 -9.75 22.16 -22.20
CA GLY A 154 -10.99 21.41 -22.42
C GLY A 154 -10.80 19.95 -22.87
N ARG A 155 -9.58 19.43 -22.88
CA ARG A 155 -9.26 18.03 -23.18
C ARG A 155 -8.78 17.31 -21.94
N THR A 156 -9.29 16.11 -21.72
CA THR A 156 -8.83 15.23 -20.62
C THR A 156 -7.90 14.16 -21.16
N GLU A 157 -6.70 14.09 -20.60
CA GLU A 157 -5.71 13.07 -20.87
C GLU A 157 -5.59 12.13 -19.67
N GLU A 158 -5.38 10.85 -19.93
CA GLU A 158 -5.15 9.83 -18.91
C GLU A 158 -3.68 9.43 -18.89
N TRP A 159 -3.11 9.37 -17.69
CA TRP A 159 -1.72 9.03 -17.45
C TRP A 159 -1.61 7.81 -16.57
N ASP A 160 -0.78 6.86 -16.97
CA ASP A 160 -0.55 5.61 -16.22
C ASP A 160 0.31 5.83 -14.96
N SER A 161 1.04 6.94 -14.87
CA SER A 161 1.95 7.24 -13.77
C SER A 161 1.96 8.75 -13.49
N ARG A 162 1.90 9.11 -12.19
CA ARG A 162 2.06 10.49 -11.74
C ARG A 162 3.44 11.04 -12.12
N GLY A 163 4.48 10.23 -11.99
CA GLY A 163 5.84 10.64 -12.33
C GLY A 163 5.96 11.03 -13.79
N VAL A 164 5.32 10.28 -14.71
CA VAL A 164 5.30 10.59 -16.15
C VAL A 164 4.52 11.88 -16.42
N ALA A 165 3.33 12.03 -15.83
CA ALA A 165 2.56 13.27 -15.94
C ALA A 165 3.32 14.47 -15.40
N MET A 166 3.91 14.37 -14.21
CA MET A 166 4.72 15.43 -13.62
C MET A 166 5.92 15.81 -14.48
N ALA A 167 6.63 14.83 -15.05
CA ALA A 167 7.78 15.09 -15.93
C ALA A 167 7.34 15.86 -17.18
N PHE A 168 6.20 15.48 -17.78
CA PHE A 168 5.62 16.18 -18.91
C PHE A 168 5.27 17.64 -18.56
N TYR A 169 4.48 17.86 -17.48
CA TYR A 169 4.06 19.21 -17.12
C TYR A 169 5.22 20.09 -16.62
N LYS A 170 6.23 19.51 -15.96
CA LYS A 170 7.46 20.22 -15.62
C LYS A 170 8.19 20.72 -16.88
N ARG A 171 8.26 19.90 -17.92
CA ARG A 171 8.86 20.31 -19.20
C ARG A 171 8.01 21.35 -19.92
N ALA A 172 6.69 21.16 -19.93
CA ALA A 172 5.75 22.11 -20.53
C ALA A 172 5.86 23.50 -19.87
N MET A 173 5.96 23.57 -18.53
CA MET A 173 6.21 24.81 -17.78
C MET A 173 7.51 25.51 -18.24
N ALA A 174 8.58 24.73 -18.43
CA ALA A 174 9.89 25.28 -18.80
C ALA A 174 9.93 25.80 -20.26
N CYS A 175 9.00 25.33 -21.10
CA CYS A 175 8.92 25.70 -22.53
C CYS A 175 7.81 26.71 -22.82
N SER A 176 7.11 27.24 -21.81
CA SER A 176 5.97 28.15 -21.94
C SER A 176 6.17 29.43 -21.13
N GLU A 177 5.43 30.47 -21.47
CA GLU A 177 5.44 31.78 -20.79
C GLU A 177 4.03 32.27 -20.48
N GLY A 178 3.91 33.24 -19.57
CA GLY A 178 2.66 33.93 -19.26
C GLY A 178 1.55 33.00 -18.74
N SER A 179 0.34 33.14 -19.30
CA SER A 179 -0.83 32.41 -18.86
C SER A 179 -0.73 30.90 -19.08
N GLU A 180 -0.03 30.47 -20.13
CA GLU A 180 0.17 29.04 -20.43
C GLU A 180 1.07 28.39 -19.40
N GLN A 181 2.18 29.00 -19.03
CA GLN A 181 3.06 28.56 -17.96
C GLN A 181 2.30 28.45 -16.64
N GLY A 182 1.43 29.45 -16.34
CA GLY A 182 0.59 29.44 -15.14
C GLY A 182 -0.36 28.22 -15.09
N ARG A 183 -0.97 27.84 -16.23
CA ARG A 183 -1.84 26.62 -16.32
C ARG A 183 -1.07 25.34 -16.02
N TYR A 184 0.07 25.14 -16.67
CA TYR A 184 0.89 23.95 -16.43
C TYR A 184 1.45 23.90 -15.02
N THR A 185 1.77 25.06 -14.43
CA THR A 185 2.19 25.16 -13.02
C THR A 185 1.10 24.68 -12.08
N ARG A 186 -0.17 25.10 -12.27
CA ARG A 186 -1.28 24.64 -11.44
C ARG A 186 -1.49 23.14 -11.52
N ILE A 187 -1.46 22.56 -12.74
CA ILE A 187 -1.56 21.12 -12.93
C ILE A 187 -0.40 20.39 -12.22
N TYR A 188 0.82 20.87 -12.41
CA TYR A 188 1.99 20.28 -11.77
C TYR A 188 1.90 20.26 -10.24
N LEU A 189 1.44 21.36 -9.64
CA LEU A 189 1.25 21.44 -8.18
C LEU A 189 0.17 20.48 -7.67
N GLN A 190 -0.93 20.31 -8.40
CA GLN A 190 -1.97 19.34 -8.06
C GLN A 190 -1.45 17.92 -8.15
N LEU A 191 -0.68 17.57 -9.18
CA LEU A 191 0.01 16.29 -9.30
C LEU A 191 0.98 16.06 -8.14
N ALA A 192 1.79 17.07 -7.80
CA ALA A 192 2.73 17.00 -6.68
C ALA A 192 2.02 16.85 -5.32
N ALA A 193 0.82 17.43 -5.15
CA ALA A 193 -0.04 17.23 -3.98
C ALA A 193 -0.77 15.89 -3.94
N GLY A 194 -0.52 15.00 -4.90
CA GLY A 194 -1.09 13.65 -4.90
C GLY A 194 -2.48 13.51 -5.53
N LYS A 195 -3.05 14.57 -6.15
CA LYS A 195 -4.35 14.48 -6.81
C LYS A 195 -4.30 13.52 -8.00
N ILE A 196 -5.38 12.80 -8.24
CA ILE A 196 -5.57 11.91 -9.39
C ILE A 196 -6.41 12.54 -10.50
N GLU A 197 -7.16 13.58 -10.18
CA GLU A 197 -7.87 14.43 -11.11
C GLU A 197 -7.34 15.85 -10.97
N CYS A 198 -6.77 16.39 -12.05
CA CYS A 198 -6.12 17.70 -12.08
C CYS A 198 -6.73 18.54 -13.19
N THR A 199 -6.85 19.84 -12.99
CA THR A 199 -7.38 20.77 -13.97
C THR A 199 -6.62 22.10 -13.95
N GLU A 200 -6.56 22.76 -15.10
CA GLU A 200 -6.00 24.10 -15.23
C GLU A 200 -6.83 25.20 -14.56
N GLU A 201 -8.13 24.91 -14.30
CA GLU A 201 -9.13 25.88 -13.84
C GLU A 201 -9.25 25.95 -12.31
N GLU A 202 -8.74 24.98 -11.55
CA GLU A 202 -8.78 25.05 -10.09
C GLU A 202 -7.92 26.24 -9.59
N GLY A 203 -8.62 27.31 -9.20
CA GLY A 203 -8.02 28.46 -8.56
C GLY A 203 -7.39 28.05 -7.24
N TYR A 204 -6.24 28.63 -6.97
CA TYR A 204 -5.62 28.67 -5.65
C TYR A 204 -6.59 29.46 -4.76
N ASN A 205 -7.35 28.79 -3.90
CA ASN A 205 -8.05 29.49 -2.81
C ASN A 205 -7.01 29.89 -1.78
N GLU A 206 -6.64 31.16 -1.77
CA GLU A 206 -5.78 31.78 -0.76
C GLU A 206 -6.44 31.91 0.62
N ASP A 207 -7.62 31.35 0.83
CA ASP A 207 -8.35 31.44 2.10
C ASP A 207 -8.20 30.16 2.92
N SER A 208 -7.05 30.02 3.56
CA SER A 208 -6.85 29.16 4.73
C SER A 208 -5.74 29.74 5.60
N HIS A 209 -6.07 30.83 6.30
CA HIS A 209 -5.32 31.29 7.46
C HIS A 209 -5.79 30.58 8.73
#